data_655a262e8ca7445c319349aaea1044c0
#
_entry.id   655a262e8ca7445c319349aaea1044c0
#
_cell.length_a   1.000
_cell.length_b   1.000
_cell.length_c   1.000
_cell.angle_alpha   90.00
_cell.angle_beta   90.00
_cell.angle_gamma   90.00
#
_symmetry.space_group_name_H-M   'P 1'
#
loop_
_entity.id
_entity.type
_entity.pdbx_description
1 polymer ?
#
loop_
_entity_poly.entity_id
_entity_poly.type
_entity_poly.pdbx_seq_one_letter_code
_entity_poly.pdbx_strand_id
1 'polypeptide(L)'
;LGKQTESICGRDWKAEGGDYGDPDLTEAIAQTQSLGKSIPLVTFGHMHHELKIPRGKRRKLVEVREQTVYFNAACVPRVIKTAQDIKRSFSIATLRQGIVQTISLVWLNQDFAIESEELLYQA
;
A
#
# COMPACT_ATOMS: atom_id res chain seq x y z
N LEU A 1 4.75 7.80 9.28
CA LEU A 1 5.17 6.58 8.54
C LEU A 1 6.53 6.74 7.83
N GLY A 2 7.37 7.66 8.29
CA GLY A 2 8.73 7.87 7.80
C GLY A 2 8.87 9.06 6.85
N LYS A 3 10.09 9.66 6.88
CA LYS A 3 10.40 10.91 6.15
C LYS A 3 11.23 10.67 4.88
N GLN A 4 11.78 9.48 4.69
CA GLN A 4 12.57 9.15 3.50
C GLN A 4 11.68 9.05 2.27
N THR A 5 12.23 9.30 1.09
CA THR A 5 11.46 9.29 -0.16
C THR A 5 10.80 7.94 -0.43
N GLU A 6 11.47 6.84 -0.10
CA GLU A 6 10.97 5.46 -0.22
C GLU A 6 10.05 5.00 0.92
N SER A 7 9.85 5.81 1.96
CA SER A 7 8.92 5.48 3.04
C SER A 7 7.48 5.38 2.51
N ILE A 8 6.63 4.64 3.19
CA ILE A 8 5.27 4.31 2.73
C ILE A 8 4.43 5.56 2.42
N CYS A 9 4.63 6.67 3.18
CA CYS A 9 4.04 7.99 2.92
C CYS A 9 5.12 9.04 2.62
N GLY A 10 6.29 8.63 2.15
CA GLY A 10 7.41 9.52 1.86
C GLY A 10 7.14 10.44 0.67
N ARG A 11 7.54 11.69 0.80
CA ARG A 11 7.44 12.70 -0.27
C ARG A 11 8.59 12.51 -1.26
N ASP A 12 8.31 11.91 -2.41
CA ASP A 12 9.29 11.51 -3.42
C ASP A 12 9.49 12.53 -4.56
N TRP A 13 8.78 13.66 -4.55
CA TRP A 13 8.92 14.72 -5.55
C TRP A 13 9.89 15.83 -5.13
N LYS A 14 10.49 15.69 -3.94
CA LYS A 14 11.54 16.57 -3.42
C LYS A 14 12.67 15.73 -2.85
N ALA A 15 13.91 16.12 -3.14
CA ALA A 15 15.11 15.39 -2.74
C ALA A 15 15.26 15.27 -1.21
N GLU A 16 14.84 16.28 -0.46
CA GLU A 16 14.85 16.28 1.00
C GLU A 16 13.83 15.35 1.64
N GLY A 17 12.92 14.78 0.83
CA GLY A 17 11.87 13.91 1.33
C GLY A 17 10.83 14.62 2.20
N GLY A 18 10.25 13.91 3.13
CA GLY A 18 9.24 14.36 4.09
C GLY A 18 8.13 13.31 4.27
N ASP A 19 7.45 13.35 5.40
CA ASP A 19 6.25 12.53 5.64
C ASP A 19 5.03 13.28 5.09
N TYR A 20 4.29 12.62 4.20
CA TYR A 20 3.07 13.13 3.59
C TYR A 20 1.81 12.44 4.15
N GLY A 21 1.97 11.72 5.25
CA GLY A 21 0.84 11.17 6.00
C GLY A 21 0.00 12.27 6.63
N ASP A 22 -1.29 11.98 6.80
CA ASP A 22 -2.25 12.88 7.44
C ASP A 22 -2.06 12.85 8.97
N PRO A 23 -1.77 13.99 9.62
CA PRO A 23 -1.61 14.06 11.07
C PRO A 23 -2.90 13.73 11.82
N ASP A 24 -4.07 14.18 11.31
CA ASP A 24 -5.37 13.97 11.94
C ASP A 24 -5.74 12.49 11.91
N LEU A 25 -5.44 11.80 10.81
CA LEU A 25 -5.61 10.34 10.72
C LEU A 25 -4.68 9.61 11.70
N THR A 26 -3.45 10.06 11.81
CA THR A 26 -2.48 9.49 12.77
C THR A 26 -3.00 9.62 14.21
N GLU A 27 -3.52 10.79 14.58
CA GLU A 27 -4.08 11.05 15.90
C GLU A 27 -5.35 10.20 16.13
N ALA A 28 -6.25 10.11 15.15
CA ALA A 28 -7.46 9.29 15.25
C ALA A 28 -7.14 7.80 15.47
N ILE A 29 -6.11 7.27 14.80
CA ILE A 29 -5.64 5.90 15.00
C ILE A 29 -5.12 5.74 16.44
N ALA A 30 -4.23 6.62 16.88
CA ALA A 30 -3.65 6.57 18.23
C ALA A 30 -4.73 6.66 19.31
N GLN A 31 -5.70 7.57 19.16
CA GLN A 31 -6.80 7.73 20.09
C GLN A 31 -7.69 6.47 20.14
N THR A 32 -7.99 5.88 18.98
CA THR A 32 -8.78 4.65 18.89
C THR A 32 -8.08 3.49 19.61
N GLN A 33 -6.77 3.36 19.43
CA GLN A 33 -5.96 2.34 20.09
C GLN A 33 -5.86 2.59 21.60
N SER A 34 -5.75 3.84 22.05
CA SER A 34 -5.73 4.19 23.49
C SER A 34 -7.02 3.82 24.22
N LEU A 35 -8.13 3.73 23.50
CA LEU A 35 -9.42 3.24 23.98
C LEU A 35 -9.53 1.70 24.03
N GLY A 36 -8.42 1.00 23.81
CA GLY A 36 -8.34 -0.47 23.81
C GLY A 36 -8.93 -1.15 22.57
N LYS A 37 -9.17 -0.39 21.49
CA LYS A 37 -9.66 -0.96 20.21
C LYS A 37 -8.49 -1.36 19.33
N SER A 38 -8.59 -2.53 18.70
CA SER A 38 -7.62 -2.99 17.70
C SER A 38 -7.95 -2.43 16.33
N ILE A 39 -6.91 -1.97 15.62
CA ILE A 39 -6.98 -1.59 14.20
C ILE A 39 -5.98 -2.48 13.47
N PRO A 40 -6.41 -3.65 12.94
CA PRO A 40 -5.49 -4.59 12.32
C PRO A 40 -4.94 -4.11 10.97
N LEU A 41 -5.70 -3.30 10.24
CA LEU A 41 -5.34 -2.85 8.89
C LEU A 41 -5.73 -1.40 8.67
N VAL A 42 -4.78 -0.62 8.15
CA VAL A 42 -5.01 0.72 7.61
C VAL A 42 -4.60 0.70 6.14
N THR A 43 -5.54 0.97 5.25
CA THR A 43 -5.26 1.08 3.82
C THR A 43 -5.40 2.52 3.35
N PHE A 44 -4.54 2.91 2.43
CA PHE A 44 -4.58 4.24 1.82
C PHE A 44 -4.06 4.18 0.38
N GLY A 45 -4.18 5.29 -0.33
CA GLY A 45 -3.76 5.43 -1.71
C GLY A 45 -2.97 6.71 -1.93
N HIS A 46 -3.06 7.28 -3.13
CA HIS A 46 -2.43 8.53 -3.57
C HIS A 46 -0.91 8.45 -3.77
N MET A 47 -0.16 7.91 -2.82
CA MET A 47 1.31 7.76 -2.93
C MET A 47 1.64 6.59 -3.85
N HIS A 48 1.86 6.87 -5.14
CA HIS A 48 2.10 5.85 -6.16
C HIS A 48 3.27 4.94 -5.80
N HIS A 49 3.20 3.68 -6.20
CA HIS A 49 4.23 2.68 -5.88
C HIS A 49 5.59 3.01 -6.47
N GLU A 50 5.64 3.50 -7.71
CA GLU A 50 6.88 3.94 -8.33
C GLU A 50 7.24 5.35 -7.87
N LEU A 51 8.51 5.55 -7.50
CA LEU A 51 9.01 6.83 -7.06
C LEU A 51 9.23 7.79 -8.24
N LYS A 52 8.98 9.08 -8.03
CA LYS A 52 9.36 10.14 -8.98
C LYS A 52 10.85 10.43 -8.91
N ILE A 53 11.40 10.42 -7.70
CA ILE A 53 12.83 10.64 -7.41
C ILE A 53 13.26 9.64 -6.31
N PRO A 54 14.22 8.74 -6.60
CA PRO A 54 14.76 8.42 -7.92
C PRO A 54 13.80 7.55 -8.75
N ARG A 55 13.71 7.80 -10.05
CA ARG A 55 12.92 6.96 -10.95
C ARG A 55 13.42 5.51 -10.97
N GLY A 56 12.51 4.56 -11.23
CA GLY A 56 12.79 3.14 -11.31
C GLY A 56 12.95 2.46 -9.95
N LYS A 57 12.76 3.18 -8.85
CA LYS A 57 12.65 2.61 -7.51
C LYS A 57 11.19 2.55 -7.07
N ARG A 58 10.90 1.55 -6.25
CA ARG A 58 9.59 1.33 -5.67
C ARG A 58 9.60 1.78 -4.20
N ARG A 59 8.53 2.45 -3.81
CA ARG A 59 8.30 2.82 -2.42
C ARG A 59 7.98 1.58 -1.58
N LYS A 60 8.19 1.66 -0.28
CA LYS A 60 7.71 0.69 0.68
C LYS A 60 6.16 0.65 0.63
N LEU A 61 5.57 -0.50 0.41
CA LEU A 61 4.13 -0.65 0.25
C LEU A 61 3.42 -1.08 1.52
N VAL A 62 4.11 -1.85 2.36
CA VAL A 62 3.59 -2.35 3.63
C VAL A 62 4.52 -1.97 4.75
N GLU A 63 3.96 -1.52 5.86
CA GLU A 63 4.68 -1.26 7.10
C GLU A 63 3.86 -1.79 8.27
N VAL A 64 4.51 -2.48 9.20
CA VAL A 64 3.88 -2.95 10.43
C VAL A 64 4.38 -2.08 11.58
N ARG A 65 3.46 -1.51 12.34
CA ARG A 65 3.75 -0.80 13.58
C ARG A 65 2.84 -1.34 14.68
N GLU A 66 3.44 -1.79 15.77
CA GLU A 66 2.72 -2.45 16.83
C GLU A 66 1.90 -3.64 16.28
N GLN A 67 0.59 -3.58 16.30
CA GLN A 67 -0.30 -4.64 15.81
C GLN A 67 -1.09 -4.20 14.55
N THR A 68 -0.73 -3.06 13.95
CA THR A 68 -1.40 -2.50 12.78
C THR A 68 -0.54 -2.68 11.53
N VAL A 69 -1.11 -3.27 10.50
CA VAL A 69 -0.52 -3.33 9.17
C VAL A 69 -0.99 -2.12 8.37
N TYR A 70 -0.05 -1.28 7.95
CA TYR A 70 -0.30 -0.15 7.05
C TYR A 70 0.00 -0.58 5.63
N PHE A 71 -0.95 -0.37 4.74
CA PHE A 71 -0.84 -0.79 3.35
C PHE A 71 -1.18 0.32 2.36
N ASN A 72 -0.23 0.63 1.49
CA ASN A 72 -0.43 1.53 0.37
C ASN A 72 -0.92 0.77 -0.86
N ALA A 73 -2.18 0.96 -1.24
CA ALA A 73 -2.82 0.28 -2.36
C ALA A 73 -2.72 1.04 -3.71
N ALA A 74 -1.89 2.09 -3.80
CA ALA A 74 -1.81 2.97 -4.97
C ALA A 74 -0.96 2.41 -6.12
N CYS A 75 -1.23 1.19 -6.57
CA CYS A 75 -0.65 0.66 -7.82
C CYS A 75 -1.23 1.43 -9.02
N VAL A 76 -0.37 2.09 -9.78
CA VAL A 76 -0.74 2.89 -10.96
C VAL A 76 0.24 2.58 -12.09
N PRO A 77 -0.24 2.37 -13.34
CA PRO A 77 -1.65 2.32 -13.75
C PRO A 77 -2.36 1.06 -13.26
N ARG A 78 -3.65 1.13 -12.97
CA ARG A 78 -4.46 -0.04 -12.59
C ARG A 78 -4.99 -0.82 -13.79
N VAL A 79 -5.01 -0.19 -14.95
CA VAL A 79 -5.42 -0.80 -16.21
C VAL A 79 -4.33 -0.54 -17.22
N ILE A 80 -3.83 -1.61 -17.83
CA ILE A 80 -2.87 -1.55 -18.93
C ILE A 80 -3.55 -2.13 -20.16
N LYS A 81 -3.64 -1.33 -21.23
CA LYS A 81 -4.21 -1.74 -22.50
C LYS A 81 -3.11 -1.87 -23.54
N THR A 82 -3.05 -3.01 -24.20
CA THR A 82 -2.21 -3.26 -25.37
C THR A 82 -3.09 -3.65 -26.56
N ALA A 83 -2.50 -3.83 -27.73
CA ALA A 83 -3.24 -4.33 -28.91
C ALA A 83 -3.79 -5.76 -28.72
N GLN A 84 -3.18 -6.54 -27.82
CA GLN A 84 -3.49 -7.96 -27.63
C GLN A 84 -4.25 -8.25 -26.32
N ASP A 85 -4.16 -7.36 -25.30
CA ASP A 85 -4.68 -7.68 -23.98
C ASP A 85 -5.07 -6.42 -23.19
N ILE A 86 -5.94 -6.61 -22.19
CA ILE A 86 -6.30 -5.61 -21.20
C ILE A 86 -6.03 -6.23 -19.82
N LYS A 87 -5.01 -5.72 -19.13
CA LYS A 87 -4.67 -6.14 -17.78
C LYS A 87 -5.26 -5.19 -16.75
N ARG A 88 -5.71 -5.75 -15.64
CA ARG A 88 -6.27 -5.00 -14.51
C ARG A 88 -5.61 -5.45 -13.22
N SER A 89 -5.25 -4.50 -12.35
CA SER A 89 -4.70 -4.82 -11.03
C SER A 89 -5.60 -4.41 -9.89
N PHE A 90 -5.52 -5.18 -8.82
CA PHE A 90 -6.09 -4.86 -7.52
C PHE A 90 -5.29 -5.55 -6.43
N SER A 91 -5.53 -5.17 -5.19
CA SER A 91 -4.90 -5.79 -4.04
C SER A 91 -5.90 -6.61 -3.25
N ILE A 92 -5.44 -7.72 -2.71
CA ILE A 92 -6.23 -8.60 -1.84
C ILE A 92 -5.58 -8.59 -0.47
N ALA A 93 -6.33 -8.25 0.57
CA ALA A 93 -5.92 -8.43 1.96
C ALA A 93 -6.79 -9.52 2.59
N THR A 94 -6.15 -10.55 3.13
CA THR A 94 -6.83 -11.65 3.83
C THR A 94 -6.69 -11.44 5.33
N LEU A 95 -7.82 -11.41 6.03
CA LEU A 95 -7.88 -11.32 7.48
C LEU A 95 -8.49 -12.58 8.06
N ARG A 96 -7.92 -13.04 9.17
CA ARG A 96 -8.47 -14.16 9.95
C ARG A 96 -8.50 -13.75 11.43
N GLN A 97 -9.67 -13.84 12.03
CA GLN A 97 -9.88 -13.48 13.44
C GLN A 97 -9.34 -12.08 13.80
N GLY A 98 -9.55 -11.11 12.90
CA GLY A 98 -9.07 -9.73 13.11
C GLY A 98 -7.55 -9.53 12.91
N ILE A 99 -6.84 -10.51 12.37
CA ILE A 99 -5.40 -10.42 12.08
C ILE A 99 -5.19 -10.51 10.58
N VAL A 100 -4.41 -9.57 10.04
CA VAL A 100 -4.01 -9.61 8.62
C VAL A 100 -3.06 -10.79 8.41
N GLN A 101 -3.42 -11.70 7.53
CA GLN A 101 -2.62 -12.88 7.19
C GLN A 101 -1.72 -12.61 5.99
N THR A 102 -2.30 -12.10 4.91
CA THR A 102 -1.57 -11.82 3.68
C THR A 102 -2.09 -10.55 3.02
N ILE A 103 -1.23 -9.90 2.25
CA ILE A 103 -1.59 -8.86 1.30
C ILE A 103 -0.88 -9.19 -0.01
N SER A 104 -1.63 -9.26 -1.11
CA SER A 104 -1.11 -9.51 -2.45
C SER A 104 -1.54 -8.43 -3.44
N LEU A 105 -0.69 -8.16 -4.42
CA LEU A 105 -1.04 -7.42 -5.63
C LEU A 105 -1.29 -8.41 -6.76
N VAL A 106 -2.46 -8.34 -7.37
CA VAL A 106 -2.93 -9.27 -8.39
C VAL A 106 -3.14 -8.55 -9.71
N TRP A 107 -2.70 -9.18 -10.80
CA TRP A 107 -3.01 -8.77 -12.16
C TRP A 107 -3.87 -9.81 -12.85
N LEU A 108 -4.98 -9.36 -13.43
CA LEU A 108 -5.86 -10.15 -14.27
C LEU A 108 -5.63 -9.81 -15.75
N ASN A 109 -5.75 -10.82 -16.60
CA ASN A 109 -5.84 -10.65 -18.05
C ASN A 109 -7.25 -10.21 -18.48
N GLN A 110 -7.49 -10.10 -19.80
CA GLN A 110 -8.79 -9.71 -20.37
C GLN A 110 -9.93 -10.68 -20.02
N ASP A 111 -9.61 -11.96 -19.79
CA ASP A 111 -10.60 -13.03 -19.47
C ASP A 111 -10.83 -13.13 -17.96
N PHE A 112 -10.32 -12.15 -17.17
CA PHE A 112 -10.38 -12.12 -15.70
C PHE A 112 -9.68 -13.29 -15.00
N ALA A 113 -8.77 -13.96 -15.69
CA ALA A 113 -7.90 -14.95 -15.08
C ALA A 113 -6.70 -14.27 -14.42
N ILE A 114 -6.23 -14.81 -13.31
CA ILE A 114 -5.03 -14.33 -12.63
C ILE A 114 -3.81 -14.62 -13.52
N GLU A 115 -3.12 -13.58 -13.93
CA GLU A 115 -1.88 -13.65 -14.70
C GLU A 115 -0.65 -13.64 -13.80
N SER A 116 -0.69 -12.81 -12.76
CA SER A 116 0.36 -12.74 -11.76
C SER A 116 -0.18 -12.34 -10.39
N GLU A 117 0.48 -12.83 -9.37
CA GLU A 117 0.24 -12.47 -7.98
C GLU A 117 1.58 -12.22 -7.29
N GLU A 118 1.73 -11.06 -6.67
CA GLU A 118 2.89 -10.68 -5.87
C GLU A 118 2.47 -10.61 -4.40
N LEU A 119 3.06 -11.46 -3.57
CA LEU A 119 2.88 -11.42 -2.12
C LEU A 119 3.64 -10.20 -1.56
N LEU A 120 2.91 -9.24 -0.99
CA LEU A 120 3.47 -8.01 -0.41
C LEU A 120 3.68 -8.12 1.09
N TYR A 121 2.88 -8.94 1.76
CA TYR A 121 2.94 -9.17 3.20
C TYR A 121 2.43 -10.56 3.55
N GLN A 122 3.09 -11.17 4.53
CA GLN A 122 2.66 -12.40 5.20
C GLN A 122 2.97 -12.30 6.69
N ALA A 123 1.98 -12.61 7.53
CA ALA A 123 2.11 -12.66 8.99
C ALA A 123 3.00 -13.82 9.45
#